data_b955e6b86ef407ed728ae5ab832d7b4f
#
_entry.id   b955e6b86ef407ed728ae5ab832d7b4f
#
_cell.length_a   1.000
_cell.length_b   1.000
_cell.length_c   1.000
_cell.angle_alpha   90.00
_cell.angle_beta   90.00
_cell.angle_gamma   90.00
#
_symmetry.space_group_name_H-M   'P 1'
#
loop_
_entity.id
_entity.type
_entity.pdbx_description
1 polymer ?
#
loop_
_entity_poly.entity_id
_entity_poly.type
_entity_poly.pdbx_seq_one_letter_code
_entity_poly.pdbx_strand_id
1 'polypeptide(L)'
;MLFVLRSFLILLVTVVQWGCGGNEPSDLWEEAERATADQNMDQAVDAYSEFVRVYPQHEKAPVALKNWAAVAQQKGDMQGAITLYERLLDEHPQSDLGDEAQFMIAFIYEEYLNDVEKARGAYQRVIDHYPNSELAASAKQLLPHVGQSPEEWVRFQDRVN
;
A
#
# COMPACT_ATOMS: atom_id res chain seq x y z
N MET A 1 30.21 -68.82 -30.98
CA MET A 1 29.90 -67.50 -31.50
C MET A 1 28.74 -67.00 -30.67
N LEU A 2 29.05 -66.32 -29.52
CA LEU A 2 28.06 -65.89 -28.50
C LEU A 2 27.75 -64.43 -28.76
N PHE A 3 26.49 -64.14 -29.08
CA PHE A 3 25.96 -62.78 -29.10
C PHE A 3 25.50 -62.41 -27.68
N VAL A 4 26.21 -61.47 -27.06
CA VAL A 4 25.84 -60.89 -25.78
C VAL A 4 24.87 -59.74 -26.07
N LEU A 5 23.60 -59.92 -25.78
CA LEU A 5 22.57 -58.89 -25.81
C LEU A 5 22.71 -58.05 -24.55
N ARG A 6 23.21 -56.84 -24.67
CA ARG A 6 23.23 -55.85 -23.60
C ARG A 6 21.89 -55.11 -23.61
N SER A 7 21.01 -55.49 -22.71
CA SER A 7 19.78 -54.74 -22.41
C SER A 7 20.14 -53.46 -21.66
N PHE A 8 20.01 -52.30 -22.33
CA PHE A 8 20.08 -50.99 -21.72
C PHE A 8 18.72 -50.77 -21.04
N LEU A 9 18.68 -50.91 -19.73
CA LEU A 9 17.53 -50.54 -18.90
C LEU A 9 17.58 -48.99 -18.76
N ILE A 10 16.82 -48.28 -19.57
CA ILE A 10 16.61 -46.84 -19.41
C ILE A 10 15.69 -46.65 -18.22
N LEU A 11 16.27 -46.28 -17.08
CA LEU A 11 15.50 -45.90 -15.88
C LEU A 11 14.93 -44.50 -16.16
N LEU A 12 13.65 -44.46 -16.54
CA LEU A 12 12.89 -43.22 -16.66
C LEU A 12 12.64 -42.69 -15.24
N VAL A 13 13.57 -41.83 -14.77
CA VAL A 13 13.34 -41.05 -13.55
C VAL A 13 12.30 -40.01 -13.89
N THR A 14 11.05 -40.30 -13.62
CA THR A 14 10.00 -39.27 -13.56
C THR A 14 10.27 -38.39 -12.36
N VAL A 15 10.91 -37.24 -12.58
CA VAL A 15 10.97 -36.19 -11.61
C VAL A 15 9.56 -35.65 -11.45
N VAL A 16 8.84 -36.16 -10.43
CA VAL A 16 7.61 -35.52 -9.96
C VAL A 16 8.05 -34.21 -9.36
N GLN A 17 7.94 -33.14 -10.14
CA GLN A 17 8.02 -31.80 -9.60
C GLN A 17 6.80 -31.65 -8.68
N TRP A 18 7.04 -31.84 -7.40
CA TRP A 18 6.13 -31.31 -6.40
C TRP A 18 6.25 -29.80 -6.50
N GLY A 19 5.36 -29.21 -7.29
CA GLY A 19 5.09 -27.79 -7.21
C GLY A 19 4.70 -27.53 -5.77
N CYS A 20 5.57 -26.89 -4.99
CA CYS A 20 5.14 -26.18 -3.82
C CYS A 20 4.06 -25.22 -4.31
N GLY A 21 2.80 -25.50 -3.97
CA GLY A 21 1.66 -24.66 -4.27
C GLY A 21 1.72 -23.40 -3.40
N GLY A 22 2.71 -22.56 -3.67
CA GLY A 22 2.69 -21.17 -3.27
C GLY A 22 1.96 -20.43 -4.37
N ASN A 23 0.97 -19.64 -4.03
CA ASN A 23 0.32 -18.76 -4.98
C ASN A 23 1.40 -17.91 -5.65
N GLU A 24 1.37 -17.84 -6.97
CA GLU A 24 2.28 -16.93 -7.71
C GLU A 24 1.94 -15.47 -7.35
N PRO A 25 2.90 -14.52 -7.49
CA PRO A 25 2.62 -13.12 -7.24
C PRO A 25 1.41 -12.60 -8.01
N SER A 26 1.22 -13.07 -9.26
CA SER A 26 0.07 -12.74 -10.10
C SER A 26 -1.26 -13.21 -9.51
N ASP A 27 -1.30 -14.42 -8.94
CA ASP A 27 -2.54 -15.01 -8.42
C ASP A 27 -3.04 -14.25 -7.19
N LEU A 28 -2.15 -13.95 -6.24
CA LEU A 28 -2.48 -13.13 -5.06
C LEU A 28 -2.87 -11.71 -5.44
N TRP A 29 -2.20 -11.15 -6.43
CA TRP A 29 -2.53 -9.82 -6.92
C TRP A 29 -3.94 -9.77 -7.55
N GLU A 30 -4.24 -10.70 -8.46
CA GLU A 30 -5.55 -10.81 -9.09
C GLU A 30 -6.67 -11.09 -8.07
N GLU A 31 -6.40 -11.90 -7.08
CA GLU A 31 -7.33 -12.17 -5.99
C GLU A 31 -7.63 -10.88 -5.20
N ALA A 32 -6.59 -10.11 -4.84
CA ALA A 32 -6.74 -8.86 -4.11
C ALA A 32 -7.53 -7.82 -4.90
N GLU A 33 -7.23 -7.65 -6.20
CA GLU A 33 -7.95 -6.72 -7.06
C GLU A 33 -9.41 -7.12 -7.26
N ARG A 34 -9.67 -8.41 -7.47
CA ARG A 34 -11.04 -8.94 -7.59
C ARG A 34 -11.82 -8.74 -6.31
N ALA A 35 -11.26 -9.11 -5.16
CA ALA A 35 -11.91 -8.94 -3.87
C ALA A 35 -12.24 -7.46 -3.59
N THR A 36 -11.36 -6.54 -3.98
CA THR A 36 -11.57 -5.10 -3.87
C THR A 36 -12.72 -4.65 -4.78
N ALA A 37 -12.75 -5.10 -6.03
CA ALA A 37 -13.81 -4.78 -7.00
C ALA A 37 -15.17 -5.31 -6.56
N ASP A 38 -15.20 -6.50 -5.98
CA ASP A 38 -16.40 -7.16 -5.44
C ASP A 38 -16.82 -6.61 -4.06
N GLN A 39 -16.09 -5.61 -3.53
CA GLN A 39 -16.28 -5.03 -2.20
C GLN A 39 -16.19 -6.05 -1.06
N ASN A 40 -15.50 -7.16 -1.28
CA ASN A 40 -15.20 -8.15 -0.26
C ASN A 40 -13.93 -7.72 0.50
N MET A 41 -14.12 -6.79 1.44
CA MET A 41 -13.01 -6.14 2.16
C MET A 41 -12.17 -7.12 2.98
N ASP A 42 -12.77 -8.17 3.54
CA ASP A 42 -12.03 -9.17 4.33
C ASP A 42 -11.10 -9.97 3.42
N GLN A 43 -11.59 -10.45 2.29
CA GLN A 43 -10.78 -11.18 1.32
C GLN A 43 -9.70 -10.28 0.69
N ALA A 44 -10.00 -8.99 0.45
CA ALA A 44 -9.01 -8.03 -0.04
C ALA A 44 -7.86 -7.85 0.96
N VAL A 45 -8.17 -7.70 2.25
CA VAL A 45 -7.17 -7.63 3.33
C VAL A 45 -6.30 -8.88 3.35
N ASP A 46 -6.92 -10.07 3.33
CA ASP A 46 -6.20 -11.34 3.37
C ASP A 46 -5.24 -11.46 2.17
N ALA A 47 -5.71 -11.16 0.96
CA ALA A 47 -4.91 -11.26 -0.25
C ALA A 47 -3.76 -10.22 -0.31
N TYR A 48 -4.00 -8.94 0.01
CA TYR A 48 -2.94 -7.94 0.06
C TYR A 48 -1.92 -8.23 1.17
N SER A 49 -2.39 -8.64 2.35
CA SER A 49 -1.49 -8.96 3.46
C SER A 49 -0.59 -10.16 3.15
N GLU A 50 -1.15 -11.19 2.52
CA GLU A 50 -0.40 -12.36 2.08
C GLU A 50 0.59 -11.99 0.97
N PHE A 51 0.18 -11.15 -0.01
CA PHE A 51 1.06 -10.66 -1.06
C PHE A 51 2.30 -9.97 -0.47
N VAL A 52 2.11 -9.01 0.42
CA VAL A 52 3.20 -8.27 1.06
C VAL A 52 4.06 -9.18 1.93
N ARG A 53 3.46 -10.16 2.60
CA ARG A 53 4.17 -11.13 3.44
C ARG A 53 5.10 -12.04 2.61
N VAL A 54 4.60 -12.55 1.48
CA VAL A 54 5.34 -13.52 0.65
C VAL A 54 6.30 -12.83 -0.31
N TYR A 55 5.91 -11.67 -0.82
CA TYR A 55 6.64 -10.93 -1.86
C TYR A 55 6.97 -9.49 -1.43
N PRO A 56 7.65 -9.28 -0.29
CA PRO A 56 7.88 -7.94 0.25
C PRO A 56 8.76 -7.05 -0.64
N GLN A 57 9.57 -7.63 -1.52
CA GLN A 57 10.44 -6.90 -2.45
C GLN A 57 9.93 -6.89 -3.89
N HIS A 58 8.70 -7.35 -4.13
CA HIS A 58 8.09 -7.30 -5.45
C HIS A 58 7.76 -5.84 -5.83
N GLU A 59 7.87 -5.51 -7.10
CA GLU A 59 7.57 -4.14 -7.61
C GLU A 59 6.17 -3.62 -7.24
N LYS A 60 5.21 -4.52 -7.07
CA LYS A 60 3.85 -4.19 -6.64
C LYS A 60 3.66 -4.12 -5.12
N ALA A 61 4.66 -4.45 -4.30
CA ALA A 61 4.52 -4.44 -2.85
C ALA A 61 4.13 -3.06 -2.29
N PRO A 62 4.70 -1.92 -2.73
CA PRO A 62 4.25 -0.62 -2.27
C PRO A 62 2.80 -0.32 -2.70
N VAL A 63 2.37 -0.74 -3.89
CA VAL A 63 0.98 -0.60 -4.33
C VAL A 63 0.05 -1.47 -3.49
N ALA A 64 0.47 -2.70 -3.15
CA ALA A 64 -0.30 -3.58 -2.27
C ALA A 64 -0.49 -2.98 -0.87
N LEU A 65 0.56 -2.40 -0.28
CA LEU A 65 0.46 -1.69 1.00
C LEU A 65 -0.50 -0.51 0.94
N LYS A 66 -0.42 0.31 -0.12
CA LYS A 66 -1.33 1.44 -0.33
C LYS A 66 -2.78 0.98 -0.46
N ASN A 67 -3.04 -0.03 -1.27
CA ASN A 67 -4.39 -0.55 -1.47
C ASN A 67 -4.93 -1.21 -0.20
N TRP A 68 -4.10 -1.93 0.54
CA TRP A 68 -4.48 -2.46 1.85
C TRP A 68 -4.83 -1.34 2.84
N ALA A 69 -4.05 -0.26 2.87
CA ALA A 69 -4.38 0.91 3.69
C ALA A 69 -5.72 1.54 3.29
N ALA A 70 -6.01 1.63 1.99
CA ALA A 70 -7.31 2.13 1.51
C ALA A 70 -8.47 1.23 1.93
N VAL A 71 -8.30 -0.10 1.89
CA VAL A 71 -9.31 -1.05 2.40
C VAL A 71 -9.48 -0.91 3.92
N ALA A 72 -8.40 -0.72 4.68
CA ALA A 72 -8.47 -0.46 6.12
C ALA A 72 -9.28 0.81 6.43
N GLN A 73 -9.07 1.90 5.68
CA GLN A 73 -9.88 3.12 5.82
C GLN A 73 -11.36 2.85 5.53
N GLN A 74 -11.70 2.12 4.48
CA GLN A 74 -13.08 1.77 4.15
C GLN A 74 -13.75 0.94 5.26
N LYS A 75 -12.99 0.12 5.97
CA LYS A 75 -13.43 -0.63 7.15
C LYS A 75 -13.51 0.22 8.43
N GLY A 76 -13.05 1.47 8.38
CA GLY A 76 -12.99 2.36 9.54
C GLY A 76 -11.75 2.16 10.43
N ASP A 77 -10.80 1.32 10.01
CA ASP A 77 -9.53 1.12 10.73
C ASP A 77 -8.50 2.18 10.31
N MET A 78 -8.71 3.40 10.80
CA MET A 78 -7.84 4.53 10.48
C MET A 78 -6.42 4.36 11.01
N GLN A 79 -6.27 3.76 12.19
CA GLN A 79 -4.95 3.53 12.77
C GLN A 79 -4.19 2.43 12.02
N GLY A 80 -4.87 1.37 11.61
CA GLY A 80 -4.31 0.34 10.74
C GLY A 80 -3.87 0.92 9.40
N ALA A 81 -4.67 1.80 8.80
CA ALA A 81 -4.32 2.47 7.55
C ALA A 81 -3.04 3.32 7.69
N ILE A 82 -2.91 4.11 8.76
CA ILE A 82 -1.69 4.88 9.06
C ILE A 82 -0.49 3.94 9.14
N THR A 83 -0.60 2.85 9.90
CA THR A 83 0.49 1.87 10.05
C THR A 83 0.94 1.30 8.70
N LEU A 84 0.00 1.03 7.79
CA LEU A 84 0.30 0.51 6.45
C LEU A 84 0.98 1.54 5.55
N TYR A 85 0.57 2.82 5.62
CA TYR A 85 1.27 3.90 4.93
C TYR A 85 2.67 4.13 5.50
N GLU A 86 2.85 4.07 6.83
CA GLU A 86 4.17 4.15 7.46
C GLU A 86 5.07 2.99 7.00
N ARG A 87 4.55 1.76 6.93
CA ARG A 87 5.29 0.62 6.36
C ARG A 87 5.71 0.85 4.91
N LEU A 88 4.83 1.43 4.07
CA LEU A 88 5.19 1.77 2.69
C LEU A 88 6.39 2.73 2.67
N LEU A 89 6.38 3.76 3.49
CA LEU A 89 7.47 4.73 3.58
C LEU A 89 8.78 4.11 4.05
N ASP A 90 8.71 3.22 5.03
CA ASP A 90 9.88 2.59 5.66
C ASP A 90 10.46 1.45 4.81
N GLU A 91 9.59 0.57 4.29
CA GLU A 91 10.00 -0.62 3.54
C GLU A 91 10.33 -0.30 2.08
N HIS A 92 9.73 0.77 1.51
CA HIS A 92 9.88 1.18 0.11
C HIS A 92 10.21 2.68 -0.06
N PRO A 93 11.29 3.19 0.54
CA PRO A 93 11.61 4.63 0.57
C PRO A 93 11.89 5.24 -0.83
N GLN A 94 12.08 4.41 -1.86
CA GLN A 94 12.28 4.85 -3.24
C GLN A 94 11.00 4.75 -4.09
N SER A 95 9.86 4.42 -3.48
CA SER A 95 8.59 4.33 -4.19
C SER A 95 8.07 5.72 -4.58
N ASP A 96 7.54 5.83 -5.79
CA ASP A 96 6.84 7.03 -6.26
C ASP A 96 5.53 7.31 -5.50
N LEU A 97 5.13 6.40 -4.59
CA LEU A 97 3.94 6.54 -3.75
C LEU A 97 4.23 7.18 -2.38
N GLY A 98 5.47 7.58 -2.13
CA GLY A 98 5.88 8.10 -0.82
C GLY A 98 5.18 9.40 -0.43
N ASP A 99 5.01 10.32 -1.37
CA ASP A 99 4.29 11.58 -1.14
C ASP A 99 2.80 11.37 -0.86
N GLU A 100 2.16 10.46 -1.64
CA GLU A 100 0.76 10.07 -1.42
C GLU A 100 0.58 9.43 -0.05
N ALA A 101 1.44 8.47 0.31
CA ALA A 101 1.38 7.79 1.61
C ALA A 101 1.54 8.79 2.78
N GLN A 102 2.52 9.68 2.70
CA GLN A 102 2.76 10.69 3.74
C GLN A 102 1.60 11.69 3.83
N PHE A 103 1.02 12.07 2.69
CA PHE A 103 -0.15 12.96 2.65
C PHE A 103 -1.39 12.29 3.25
N MET A 104 -1.63 11.01 2.94
CA MET A 104 -2.75 10.24 3.49
C MET A 104 -2.66 10.07 5.01
N ILE A 105 -1.47 9.91 5.56
CA ILE A 105 -1.25 9.93 7.02
C ILE A 105 -1.72 11.25 7.61
N ALA A 106 -1.34 12.39 7.00
CA ALA A 106 -1.75 13.71 7.46
C ALA A 106 -3.27 13.88 7.41
N PHE A 107 -3.86 13.50 6.28
CA PHE A 107 -5.30 13.57 6.04
C PHE A 107 -6.10 12.73 7.04
N ILE A 108 -5.65 11.52 7.36
CA ILE A 108 -6.32 10.66 8.33
C ILE A 108 -6.26 11.28 9.74
N TYR A 109 -5.12 11.84 10.14
CA TYR A 109 -5.02 12.52 11.42
C TYR A 109 -5.95 13.74 11.51
N GLU A 110 -6.07 14.52 10.43
CA GLU A 110 -6.92 15.69 10.39
C GLU A 110 -8.42 15.33 10.40
N GLU A 111 -8.85 14.58 9.39
CA GLU A 111 -10.27 14.40 9.08
C GLU A 111 -10.96 13.31 9.92
N TYR A 112 -10.22 12.27 10.30
CA TYR A 112 -10.81 11.10 10.97
C TYR A 112 -10.45 11.00 12.44
N LEU A 113 -9.23 11.35 12.81
CA LEU A 113 -8.75 11.22 14.19
C LEU A 113 -8.80 12.55 14.94
N ASN A 114 -9.00 13.66 14.24
CA ASN A 114 -9.04 15.02 14.79
C ASN A 114 -7.79 15.35 15.62
N ASP A 115 -6.64 14.77 15.24
CA ASP A 115 -5.34 15.00 15.88
C ASP A 115 -4.56 16.06 15.09
N VAL A 116 -4.90 17.32 15.39
CA VAL A 116 -4.38 18.52 14.71
C VAL A 116 -2.84 18.57 14.75
N GLU A 117 -2.23 18.20 15.87
CA GLU A 117 -0.78 18.26 16.02
C GLU A 117 -0.08 17.24 15.13
N LYS A 118 -0.58 15.99 15.11
CA LYS A 118 -0.04 14.96 14.22
C LYS A 118 -0.31 15.27 12.75
N ALA A 119 -1.49 15.80 12.43
CA ALA A 119 -1.81 16.24 11.07
C ALA A 119 -0.82 17.29 10.57
N ARG A 120 -0.57 18.35 11.37
CA ARG A 120 0.41 19.41 11.04
C ARG A 120 1.80 18.83 10.82
N GLY A 121 2.26 17.97 11.73
CA GLY A 121 3.56 17.33 11.59
C GLY A 121 3.67 16.45 10.35
N ALA A 122 2.59 15.73 9.99
CA ALA A 122 2.55 14.88 8.82
C ALA A 122 2.52 15.69 7.50
N TYR A 123 1.73 16.77 7.40
CA TYR A 123 1.77 17.69 6.25
C TYR A 123 3.13 18.36 6.10
N GLN A 124 3.77 18.77 7.21
CA GLN A 124 5.12 19.33 7.13
C GLN A 124 6.12 18.33 6.55
N ARG A 125 6.02 17.04 6.91
CA ARG A 125 6.86 15.99 6.32
C ARG A 125 6.65 15.81 4.82
N VAL A 126 5.41 15.97 4.30
CA VAL A 126 5.17 15.97 2.84
C VAL A 126 5.98 17.08 2.17
N ILE A 127 5.94 18.31 2.75
CA ILE A 127 6.63 19.47 2.21
C ILE A 127 8.17 19.29 2.23
N ASP A 128 8.69 18.71 3.31
CA ASP A 128 10.13 18.59 3.53
C ASP A 128 10.75 17.45 2.71
N HIS A 129 10.07 16.32 2.62
CA HIS A 129 10.61 15.13 1.96
C HIS A 129 10.28 15.08 0.46
N TYR A 130 9.16 15.68 0.04
CA TYR A 130 8.68 15.64 -1.35
C TYR A 130 8.44 17.03 -1.94
N PRO A 131 9.41 17.98 -1.84
CA PRO A 131 9.18 19.42 -2.10
C PRO A 131 8.70 19.74 -3.52
N ASN A 132 8.89 18.82 -4.47
CA ASN A 132 8.54 19.01 -5.88
C ASN A 132 7.22 18.31 -6.26
N SER A 133 6.55 17.61 -5.33
CA SER A 133 5.29 16.93 -5.62
C SER A 133 4.11 17.93 -5.58
N GLU A 134 3.05 17.60 -6.32
CA GLU A 134 1.78 18.36 -6.27
C GLU A 134 1.15 18.28 -4.87
N LEU A 135 1.35 17.16 -4.17
CA LEU A 135 0.85 16.99 -2.80
C LEU A 135 1.60 17.89 -1.80
N ALA A 136 2.88 18.18 -2.03
CA ALA A 136 3.59 19.18 -1.22
C ALA A 136 3.04 20.58 -1.43
N ALA A 137 2.63 20.94 -2.66
CA ALA A 137 1.95 22.19 -2.92
C ALA A 137 0.59 22.25 -2.21
N SER A 138 -0.19 21.18 -2.25
CA SER A 138 -1.45 21.05 -1.52
C SER A 138 -1.25 21.13 -0.01
N ALA A 139 -0.26 20.42 0.54
CA ALA A 139 0.08 20.45 1.96
C ALA A 139 0.46 21.86 2.44
N LYS A 140 1.20 22.64 1.63
CA LYS A 140 1.54 24.05 1.93
C LYS A 140 0.30 24.92 2.04
N GLN A 141 -0.73 24.67 1.22
CA GLN A 141 -1.99 25.41 1.28
C GLN A 141 -2.85 24.99 2.48
N LEU A 142 -2.88 23.71 2.83
CA LEU A 142 -3.69 23.17 3.93
C LEU A 142 -3.10 23.50 5.30
N LEU A 143 -1.79 23.41 5.46
CA LEU A 143 -1.10 23.49 6.74
C LEU A 143 -1.48 24.69 7.63
N PRO A 144 -1.68 25.92 7.11
CA PRO A 144 -2.14 27.05 7.93
C PRO A 144 -3.57 26.89 8.46
N HIS A 145 -4.36 26.03 7.87
CA HIS A 145 -5.80 25.86 8.13
C HIS A 145 -6.14 24.58 8.88
N VAL A 146 -5.18 23.69 9.06
CA VAL A 146 -5.37 22.42 9.81
C VAL A 146 -5.97 22.71 11.18
N GLY A 147 -7.12 22.07 11.48
CA GLY A 147 -7.87 22.23 12.72
C GLY A 147 -8.81 23.45 12.74
N GLN A 148 -8.96 24.19 11.64
CA GLN A 148 -9.98 25.25 11.53
C GLN A 148 -11.31 24.63 11.11
N SER A 149 -12.41 25.20 11.63
CA SER A 149 -13.74 24.79 11.17
C SER A 149 -14.01 25.26 9.73
N PRO A 150 -14.91 24.60 8.98
CA PRO A 150 -15.29 25.02 7.63
C PRO A 150 -15.75 26.50 7.59
N GLU A 151 -16.45 26.96 8.64
CA GLU A 151 -16.91 28.35 8.72
C GLU A 151 -15.76 29.36 8.92
N GLU A 152 -14.70 28.96 9.61
CA GLU A 152 -13.49 29.79 9.76
C GLU A 152 -12.73 29.87 8.44
N TRP A 153 -12.70 28.78 7.68
CA TRP A 153 -12.06 28.72 6.35
C TRP A 153 -12.76 29.65 5.35
N VAL A 154 -14.10 29.58 5.28
CA VAL A 154 -14.89 30.45 4.39
C VAL A 154 -14.71 31.91 4.75
N ARG A 155 -14.76 32.28 6.03
CA ARG A 155 -14.52 33.65 6.49
C ARG A 155 -13.12 34.18 6.17
N PHE A 156 -12.13 33.29 6.05
CA PHE A 156 -10.80 33.68 5.63
C PHE A 156 -10.77 34.01 4.13
N GLN A 157 -11.38 33.17 3.28
CA GLN A 157 -11.46 33.42 1.82
C GLN A 157 -12.16 34.75 1.49
N ASP A 158 -13.22 35.08 2.21
CA ASP A 158 -13.95 36.35 2.03
C ASP A 158 -13.14 37.58 2.43
N ARG A 159 -12.09 37.42 3.23
CA ARG A 159 -11.22 38.54 3.65
C ARG A 159 -10.01 38.80 2.74
N VAL A 160 -9.68 37.82 1.88
CA VAL A 160 -8.49 37.86 1.01
C VAL A 160 -8.85 38.25 -0.43
N ASN A 161 -10.17 38.23 -0.76
CA ASN A 161 -10.75 38.73 -2.03
C ASN A 161 -11.32 40.15 -1.87
#